data_504af72005bb46c539284b0100fe3a64
#
_entry.id   504af72005bb46c539284b0100fe3a64
#
_cell.length_a   1.000
_cell.length_b   1.000
_cell.length_c   1.000
_cell.angle_alpha   90.00
_cell.angle_beta   90.00
_cell.angle_gamma   90.00
#
_symmetry.space_group_name_H-M   'P 1'
#
loop_
_entity.id
_entity.type
_entity.pdbx_description
1 polymer ?
#
loop_
_entity_poly.entity_id
_entity_poly.type
_entity_poly.pdbx_seq_one_letter_code
_entity_poly.pdbx_strand_id
1 'polypeptide(L)'
;MPAERATTSVVALFFGIVAVLPIVVTAQTAPAAKVRADAVTLSGPTVAGSFCSTAEVAVFHCSTGAKQVSVCASRTATPQTGSLRYFFGKPGATPEITLPAKATPPSRSASADTLMYSGGGGAWLRFRSGEYAYTVFTAMGRWGEGGAPAEREGLLVERKGKRVAYLPCRKAAESRLGPELYEKLGLKTATSDDSFDLPD
;
A
#
# COMPACT_ATOMS: atom_id res chain seq x y z
N MET A 1 78.97 -18.78 70.23
CA MET A 1 77.77 -19.58 70.51
C MET A 1 76.86 -18.71 71.34
N PRO A 2 75.86 -18.05 70.84
CA PRO A 2 74.72 -17.65 71.65
C PRO A 2 73.38 -18.06 70.97
N ALA A 3 72.50 -18.39 71.84
CA ALA A 3 71.14 -18.83 71.54
C ALA A 3 70.24 -17.65 71.10
N GLU A 4 69.44 -17.90 70.11
CA GLU A 4 68.41 -16.99 69.65
C GLU A 4 67.04 -17.35 70.20
N ARG A 5 66.38 -16.39 70.77
CA ARG A 5 65.07 -16.55 71.40
C ARG A 5 64.01 -16.34 70.32
N ALA A 6 63.15 -17.29 70.13
CA ALA A 6 61.93 -17.22 69.35
C ALA A 6 60.86 -16.42 70.07
N THR A 7 60.43 -15.33 69.44
CA THR A 7 59.24 -14.53 69.85
C THR A 7 58.02 -14.98 69.06
N THR A 8 57.05 -15.58 69.72
CA THR A 8 55.80 -16.00 69.10
C THR A 8 54.81 -14.85 69.06
N SER A 9 54.53 -14.35 67.89
CA SER A 9 53.50 -13.35 67.66
C SER A 9 52.14 -14.03 67.41
N VAL A 10 51.18 -13.78 68.24
CA VAL A 10 49.81 -14.28 68.15
C VAL A 10 49.07 -13.27 67.25
N VAL A 11 48.73 -13.65 66.03
CA VAL A 11 47.89 -12.83 65.12
C VAL A 11 46.43 -13.26 65.36
N ALA A 12 45.66 -12.36 65.93
CA ALA A 12 44.21 -12.52 66.06
C ALA A 12 43.51 -12.29 64.71
N LEU A 13 42.92 -13.35 64.15
CA LEU A 13 42.05 -13.27 62.97
C LEU A 13 40.66 -12.79 63.40
N PHE A 14 40.31 -11.56 63.03
CA PHE A 14 38.92 -11.11 63.08
C PHE A 14 38.20 -11.62 61.84
N PHE A 15 37.31 -12.59 62.03
CA PHE A 15 36.34 -12.99 60.99
C PHE A 15 35.19 -11.98 60.96
N GLY A 16 35.23 -11.07 60.01
CA GLY A 16 34.12 -10.17 59.68
C GLY A 16 33.04 -10.99 58.92
N ILE A 17 31.91 -11.20 59.53
CA ILE A 17 30.73 -11.76 58.84
C ILE A 17 30.14 -10.67 57.96
N VAL A 18 30.38 -10.75 56.65
CA VAL A 18 29.69 -9.91 55.66
C VAL A 18 28.33 -10.52 55.39
N ALA A 19 27.28 -9.90 55.93
CA ALA A 19 25.90 -10.26 55.62
C ALA A 19 25.60 -9.81 54.17
N VAL A 20 25.56 -10.78 53.27
CA VAL A 20 25.08 -10.55 51.86
C VAL A 20 23.55 -10.56 51.88
N LEU A 21 22.96 -9.38 51.81
CA LEU A 21 21.50 -9.25 51.61
C LEU A 21 21.18 -9.56 50.14
N PRO A 22 20.24 -10.45 49.85
CA PRO A 22 19.82 -10.70 48.46
C PRO A 22 19.04 -9.48 47.97
N ILE A 23 19.56 -8.83 46.91
CA ILE A 23 18.82 -7.80 46.16
C ILE A 23 17.81 -8.56 45.31
N VAL A 24 16.54 -8.53 45.73
CA VAL A 24 15.44 -9.00 44.90
C VAL A 24 15.18 -7.94 43.81
N VAL A 25 15.71 -8.18 42.63
CA VAL A 25 15.38 -7.36 41.42
C VAL A 25 14.00 -7.82 40.93
N THR A 26 12.98 -7.08 41.31
CA THR A 26 11.64 -7.24 40.72
C THR A 26 11.69 -6.71 39.30
N ALA A 27 11.72 -7.58 38.31
CA ALA A 27 11.54 -7.21 36.91
C ALA A 27 10.10 -6.67 36.74
N GLN A 28 9.98 -5.35 36.67
CA GLN A 28 8.74 -4.71 36.25
C GLN A 28 8.57 -4.95 34.75
N THR A 29 7.76 -5.92 34.37
CA THR A 29 7.23 -6.06 33.02
C THR A 29 6.33 -4.87 32.76
N ALA A 30 6.84 -3.87 32.04
CA ALA A 30 6.04 -2.79 31.50
C ALA A 30 4.95 -3.40 30.61
N PRO A 31 3.67 -3.01 30.75
CA PRO A 31 2.64 -3.47 29.84
C PRO A 31 3.00 -3.00 28.43
N ALA A 32 3.08 -3.94 27.48
CA ALA A 32 3.24 -3.62 26.08
C ALA A 32 2.11 -2.68 25.68
N ALA A 33 2.43 -1.43 25.46
CA ALA A 33 1.50 -0.47 24.89
C ALA A 33 1.03 -1.06 23.55
N LYS A 34 -0.24 -1.51 23.50
CA LYS A 34 -0.90 -1.79 22.24
C LYS A 34 -0.88 -0.48 21.48
N VAL A 35 0.04 -0.33 20.54
CA VAL A 35 -0.03 0.70 19.50
C VAL A 35 -1.36 0.44 18.82
N ARG A 36 -2.37 1.24 19.16
CA ARG A 36 -3.56 1.36 18.35
C ARG A 36 -3.03 1.88 17.02
N ALA A 37 -3.03 1.02 16.01
CA ALA A 37 -2.94 1.47 14.65
C ALA A 37 -4.16 2.38 14.45
N ASP A 38 -3.96 3.68 14.51
CA ASP A 38 -4.98 4.65 14.15
C ASP A 38 -5.42 4.26 12.76
N ALA A 39 -6.69 3.89 12.62
CA ALA A 39 -7.27 3.52 11.35
C ALA A 39 -7.19 4.75 10.45
N VAL A 40 -6.16 4.81 9.63
CA VAL A 40 -5.93 5.93 8.72
C VAL A 40 -7.08 5.91 7.71
N THR A 41 -8.05 6.78 7.93
CA THR A 41 -9.21 6.91 7.07
C THR A 41 -8.80 7.49 5.72
N LEU A 42 -9.17 6.83 4.64
CA LEU A 42 -9.07 7.39 3.30
C LEU A 42 -10.08 8.55 3.20
N SER A 43 -9.60 9.77 3.20
CA SER A 43 -10.42 10.95 3.00
C SER A 43 -10.62 11.24 1.52
N GLY A 44 -11.82 11.63 1.12
CA GLY A 44 -12.09 12.05 -0.25
C GLY A 44 -13.58 12.10 -0.57
N PRO A 45 -13.97 12.88 -1.57
CA PRO A 45 -15.36 12.97 -2.01
C PRO A 45 -15.85 11.64 -2.59
N THR A 46 -17.15 11.42 -2.48
CA THR A 46 -17.81 10.46 -3.35
C THR A 46 -17.90 11.10 -4.72
N VAL A 47 -17.38 10.45 -5.74
CA VAL A 47 -17.44 10.95 -7.13
C VAL A 47 -18.83 10.62 -7.68
N ALA A 48 -19.58 11.66 -8.04
CA ALA A 48 -20.92 11.51 -8.60
C ALA A 48 -20.88 10.67 -9.89
N GLY A 49 -21.80 9.72 -9.99
CA GLY A 49 -21.88 8.82 -11.14
C GLY A 49 -20.91 7.64 -11.10
N SER A 50 -19.95 7.59 -10.17
CA SER A 50 -19.08 6.42 -10.00
C SER A 50 -19.87 5.21 -9.45
N PHE A 51 -19.27 4.03 -9.54
CA PHE A 51 -19.81 2.81 -8.90
C PHE A 51 -19.50 2.72 -7.40
N CYS A 52 -18.79 3.70 -6.85
CA CYS A 52 -18.42 3.69 -5.43
C CYS A 52 -19.61 4.06 -4.55
N SER A 53 -19.81 3.30 -3.49
CA SER A 53 -20.82 3.59 -2.45
C SER A 53 -20.35 4.76 -1.55
N THR A 54 -21.26 5.26 -0.72
CA THR A 54 -20.93 6.31 0.28
C THR A 54 -19.93 5.86 1.34
N ALA A 55 -19.80 4.55 1.58
CA ALA A 55 -18.81 3.94 2.48
C ALA A 55 -17.42 3.80 1.83
N GLU A 56 -17.30 4.16 0.56
CA GLU A 56 -16.07 4.02 -0.23
C GLU A 56 -15.55 5.38 -0.71
N VAL A 57 -14.31 5.38 -1.12
CA VAL A 57 -13.63 6.48 -1.80
C VAL A 57 -13.32 6.05 -3.22
N ALA A 58 -13.58 6.90 -4.20
CA ALA A 58 -13.11 6.68 -5.55
C ALA A 58 -11.58 6.89 -5.60
N VAL A 59 -10.86 5.81 -5.89
CA VAL A 59 -9.41 5.81 -6.11
C VAL A 59 -9.10 6.22 -7.55
N PHE A 60 -9.95 5.76 -8.46
CA PHE A 60 -9.92 6.16 -9.87
C PHE A 60 -11.34 6.12 -10.42
N HIS A 61 -11.69 7.12 -11.22
CA HIS A 61 -12.94 7.13 -11.96
C HIS A 61 -12.78 7.89 -13.26
N CYS A 62 -13.25 7.30 -14.35
CA CYS A 62 -13.39 8.02 -15.59
C CYS A 62 -14.47 7.43 -16.51
N SER A 63 -15.04 8.31 -17.36
CA SER A 63 -15.92 7.91 -18.46
C SER A 63 -15.07 7.52 -19.67
N THR A 64 -15.34 6.36 -20.25
CA THR A 64 -14.71 5.87 -21.49
C THR A 64 -15.63 6.01 -22.71
N GLY A 65 -16.68 6.82 -22.59
CA GLY A 65 -17.73 7.02 -23.60
C GLY A 65 -19.07 6.45 -23.12
N ALA A 66 -19.56 5.38 -23.75
CA ALA A 66 -20.82 4.74 -23.33
C ALA A 66 -20.72 3.99 -22.01
N LYS A 67 -19.54 3.74 -21.51
CA LYS A 67 -19.23 3.05 -20.26
C LYS A 67 -18.30 3.88 -19.39
N GLN A 68 -18.11 3.42 -18.17
CA GLN A 68 -17.21 4.02 -17.19
C GLN A 68 -16.45 2.96 -16.43
N VAL A 69 -15.31 3.36 -15.90
CA VAL A 69 -14.51 2.58 -14.96
C VAL A 69 -14.47 3.30 -13.62
N SER A 70 -14.57 2.54 -12.53
CA SER A 70 -14.34 3.03 -11.17
C SER A 70 -13.50 2.04 -10.38
N VAL A 71 -12.54 2.56 -9.61
CA VAL A 71 -11.85 1.81 -8.58
C VAL A 71 -12.22 2.40 -7.24
N CYS A 72 -12.80 1.58 -6.37
CA CYS A 72 -13.34 2.00 -5.08
C CYS A 72 -12.60 1.31 -3.94
N ALA A 73 -12.21 2.08 -2.94
CA ALA A 73 -11.62 1.55 -1.70
C ALA A 73 -12.52 1.87 -0.50
N SER A 74 -12.68 0.94 0.42
CA SER A 74 -13.35 1.23 1.70
C SER A 74 -12.66 2.40 2.39
N ARG A 75 -13.43 3.33 3.01
CA ARG A 75 -12.85 4.50 3.71
C ARG A 75 -11.89 4.11 4.82
N THR A 76 -12.10 2.97 5.46
CA THR A 76 -11.26 2.41 6.52
C THR A 76 -10.33 1.31 6.00
N ALA A 77 -10.07 1.27 4.69
CA ALA A 77 -9.19 0.25 4.11
C ALA A 77 -7.75 0.38 4.65
N THR A 78 -7.20 -0.77 4.98
CA THR A 78 -5.79 -0.97 5.32
C THR A 78 -5.23 -2.07 4.41
N PRO A 79 -3.94 -2.36 4.43
CA PRO A 79 -3.40 -3.47 3.66
C PRO A 79 -4.14 -4.81 3.88
N GLN A 80 -4.65 -5.06 5.11
CA GLN A 80 -5.24 -6.33 5.51
C GLN A 80 -6.76 -6.30 5.70
N THR A 81 -7.38 -5.12 5.73
CA THR A 81 -8.82 -4.95 6.02
C THR A 81 -9.51 -4.06 5.01
N GLY A 82 -10.83 -4.13 4.96
CA GLY A 82 -11.62 -3.40 3.98
C GLY A 82 -11.53 -4.03 2.59
N SER A 83 -11.72 -3.22 1.56
CA SER A 83 -11.71 -3.70 0.17
C SER A 83 -11.12 -2.66 -0.77
N LEU A 84 -10.57 -3.15 -1.88
CA LEU A 84 -10.23 -2.38 -3.07
C LEU A 84 -10.81 -3.13 -4.27
N ARG A 85 -11.69 -2.49 -5.04
CA ARG A 85 -12.46 -3.14 -6.10
C ARG A 85 -12.52 -2.30 -7.35
N TYR A 86 -12.42 -2.97 -8.48
CA TYR A 86 -12.60 -2.43 -9.82
C TYR A 86 -14.02 -2.73 -10.31
N PHE A 87 -14.62 -1.74 -10.95
CA PHE A 87 -15.94 -1.84 -11.58
C PHE A 87 -15.89 -1.26 -12.98
N PHE A 88 -16.55 -1.91 -13.92
CA PHE A 88 -16.72 -1.44 -15.28
C PHE A 88 -18.13 -1.72 -15.79
N GLY A 89 -18.75 -0.77 -16.47
CA GLY A 89 -20.10 -0.91 -17.01
C GLY A 89 -20.72 0.40 -17.44
N LYS A 90 -22.02 0.37 -17.73
CA LYS A 90 -22.78 1.57 -18.09
C LYS A 90 -23.11 2.40 -16.85
N PRO A 91 -23.05 3.74 -16.93
CA PRO A 91 -23.48 4.62 -15.85
C PRO A 91 -24.90 4.30 -15.39
N GLY A 92 -25.13 4.28 -14.06
CA GLY A 92 -26.44 4.04 -13.46
C GLY A 92 -26.96 2.60 -13.55
N ALA A 93 -26.21 1.68 -14.15
CA ALA A 93 -26.56 0.26 -14.23
C ALA A 93 -25.66 -0.59 -13.29
N THR A 94 -26.05 -1.84 -13.10
CA THR A 94 -25.18 -2.82 -12.44
C THR A 94 -23.88 -2.98 -13.23
N PRO A 95 -22.70 -2.97 -12.57
CA PRO A 95 -21.43 -3.19 -13.24
C PRO A 95 -21.39 -4.51 -14.00
N GLU A 96 -20.92 -4.48 -15.22
CA GLU A 96 -20.72 -5.68 -16.06
C GLU A 96 -19.51 -6.50 -15.59
N ILE A 97 -18.51 -5.82 -15.04
CA ILE A 97 -17.30 -6.44 -14.50
C ILE A 97 -17.05 -5.87 -13.10
N THR A 98 -16.80 -6.76 -12.16
CA THR A 98 -16.42 -6.43 -10.78
C THR A 98 -15.24 -7.30 -10.37
N LEU A 99 -14.10 -6.67 -9.98
CA LEU A 99 -12.88 -7.37 -9.58
C LEU A 99 -12.30 -6.80 -8.28
N PRO A 100 -11.88 -7.66 -7.37
CA PRO A 100 -12.23 -9.07 -7.30
C PRO A 100 -13.76 -9.25 -7.10
N ALA A 101 -14.30 -10.38 -7.52
CA ALA A 101 -15.75 -10.65 -7.41
C ALA A 101 -16.27 -10.60 -5.97
N LYS A 102 -15.44 -11.03 -5.01
CA LYS A 102 -15.69 -10.90 -3.58
C LYS A 102 -14.80 -9.79 -3.01
N ALA A 103 -15.34 -9.01 -2.07
CA ALA A 103 -14.55 -8.00 -1.36
C ALA A 103 -13.30 -8.64 -0.76
N THR A 104 -12.14 -8.10 -1.10
CA THR A 104 -10.83 -8.62 -0.73
C THR A 104 -9.96 -7.48 -0.21
N PRO A 105 -9.14 -7.69 0.82
CA PRO A 105 -8.22 -6.68 1.31
C PRO A 105 -7.30 -6.14 0.20
N PRO A 106 -6.97 -4.83 0.24
CA PRO A 106 -6.21 -4.17 -0.82
C PRO A 106 -4.93 -4.90 -1.23
N SER A 107 -4.11 -5.33 -0.28
CA SER A 107 -2.82 -6.01 -0.55
C SER A 107 -2.93 -7.31 -1.38
N ARG A 108 -4.14 -7.84 -1.53
CA ARG A 108 -4.44 -9.05 -2.32
C ARG A 108 -5.34 -8.80 -3.52
N SER A 109 -5.79 -7.55 -3.71
CA SER A 109 -6.78 -7.21 -4.73
C SER A 109 -6.12 -6.80 -6.05
N ALA A 110 -4.96 -6.16 -5.99
CA ALA A 110 -4.34 -5.54 -7.15
C ALA A 110 -2.82 -5.42 -7.00
N SER A 111 -2.13 -5.24 -8.14
CA SER A 111 -0.77 -4.73 -8.20
C SER A 111 -0.76 -3.28 -8.70
N ALA A 112 0.27 -2.52 -8.34
CA ALA A 112 0.38 -1.12 -8.69
C ALA A 112 1.85 -0.72 -8.81
N ASP A 113 2.12 0.30 -9.62
CA ASP A 113 3.43 0.91 -9.67
C ASP A 113 3.35 2.32 -10.27
N THR A 114 4.47 3.01 -10.24
CA THR A 114 4.66 4.31 -10.88
C THR A 114 5.44 4.18 -12.17
N LEU A 115 5.22 5.12 -13.07
CA LEU A 115 5.95 5.24 -14.32
C LEU A 115 6.91 6.43 -14.19
N MET A 116 8.14 6.23 -14.60
CA MET A 116 9.14 7.30 -14.70
C MET A 116 9.82 7.23 -16.06
N TYR A 117 9.77 8.33 -16.81
CA TYR A 117 10.43 8.47 -18.11
C TYR A 117 10.84 9.91 -18.34
N SER A 118 11.70 10.13 -19.34
CA SER A 118 12.17 11.47 -19.65
C SER A 118 11.02 12.40 -20.03
N GLY A 119 10.85 13.47 -19.25
CA GLY A 119 9.84 14.48 -19.48
C GLY A 119 8.45 14.14 -18.94
N GLY A 120 8.32 13.12 -18.10
CA GLY A 120 7.04 12.77 -17.50
C GLY A 120 7.07 11.61 -16.54
N GLY A 121 5.90 11.19 -16.14
CA GLY A 121 5.67 10.07 -15.24
C GLY A 121 4.20 9.74 -15.15
N GLY A 122 3.88 8.74 -14.34
CA GLY A 122 2.50 8.31 -14.14
C GLY A 122 2.37 7.28 -13.04
N ALA A 123 1.17 6.75 -12.94
CA ALA A 123 0.85 5.71 -11.98
C ALA A 123 -0.23 4.79 -12.54
N TRP A 124 -0.19 3.52 -12.18
CA TRP A 124 -1.16 2.54 -12.64
C TRP A 124 -1.54 1.54 -11.55
N LEU A 125 -2.72 0.97 -11.71
CA LEU A 125 -3.29 -0.01 -10.80
C LEU A 125 -3.92 -1.12 -11.63
N ARG A 126 -3.53 -2.39 -11.39
CA ARG A 126 -3.91 -3.56 -12.20
C ARG A 126 -4.65 -4.60 -11.41
N PHE A 127 -5.81 -4.98 -11.93
CA PHE A 127 -6.62 -6.11 -11.44
C PHE A 127 -6.51 -7.27 -12.42
N ARG A 128 -6.49 -8.51 -11.91
CA ARG A 128 -6.40 -9.72 -12.73
C ARG A 128 -7.62 -10.61 -12.52
N SER A 129 -8.06 -11.25 -13.62
CA SER A 129 -9.11 -12.25 -13.60
C SER A 129 -8.85 -13.29 -14.68
N GLY A 130 -8.43 -14.49 -14.28
CA GLY A 130 -7.99 -15.52 -15.21
C GLY A 130 -6.85 -15.03 -16.10
N GLU A 131 -7.06 -15.09 -17.41
CA GLU A 131 -6.08 -14.65 -18.42
C GLU A 131 -6.09 -13.14 -18.67
N TYR A 132 -7.04 -12.40 -18.07
CA TYR A 132 -7.21 -10.96 -18.29
C TYR A 132 -6.56 -10.11 -17.20
N ALA A 133 -5.99 -8.98 -17.62
CA ALA A 133 -5.52 -7.90 -16.78
C ALA A 133 -6.26 -6.61 -17.16
N TYR A 134 -6.71 -5.87 -16.15
CA TYR A 134 -7.43 -4.60 -16.27
C TYR A 134 -6.62 -3.54 -15.55
N THR A 135 -5.96 -2.67 -16.31
CA THR A 135 -5.05 -1.65 -15.78
C THR A 135 -5.65 -0.27 -15.97
N VAL A 136 -5.98 0.41 -14.87
CA VAL A 136 -6.28 1.85 -14.90
C VAL A 136 -4.99 2.62 -14.69
N PHE A 137 -4.85 3.76 -15.36
CA PHE A 137 -3.62 4.54 -15.28
C PHE A 137 -3.87 6.03 -15.54
N THR A 138 -2.95 6.84 -15.04
CA THR A 138 -2.77 8.24 -15.39
C THR A 138 -1.30 8.47 -15.68
N ALA A 139 -1.01 9.24 -16.72
CA ALA A 139 0.35 9.57 -17.08
C ALA A 139 0.41 10.95 -17.74
N MET A 140 1.50 11.65 -17.49
CA MET A 140 1.80 12.95 -18.13
C MET A 140 3.16 12.85 -18.82
N GLY A 141 3.25 13.36 -20.02
CA GLY A 141 4.49 13.35 -20.80
C GLY A 141 4.45 14.37 -21.92
N ARG A 142 5.51 14.41 -22.75
CA ARG A 142 5.65 15.35 -23.85
C ARG A 142 5.01 14.81 -25.14
N TRP A 143 3.72 14.52 -25.09
CA TRP A 143 2.94 13.93 -26.21
C TRP A 143 2.06 14.94 -26.96
N GLY A 144 2.02 16.19 -26.49
CA GLY A 144 1.30 17.26 -27.17
C GLY A 144 2.04 17.78 -28.40
N GLU A 145 1.38 18.63 -29.14
CA GLU A 145 1.95 19.29 -30.35
C GLU A 145 3.25 20.01 -29.98
N GLY A 146 4.29 19.82 -30.79
CA GLY A 146 5.61 20.39 -30.54
C GLY A 146 6.30 19.87 -29.27
N GLY A 147 5.86 18.74 -28.68
CA GLY A 147 6.39 18.20 -27.45
C GLY A 147 5.85 18.88 -26.19
N ALA A 148 4.71 19.53 -26.26
CA ALA A 148 4.02 20.11 -25.11
C ALA A 148 3.59 19.00 -24.13
N PRO A 149 3.50 19.32 -22.82
CA PRO A 149 2.94 18.38 -21.85
C PRO A 149 1.51 17.99 -22.22
N ALA A 150 1.21 16.71 -22.16
CA ALA A 150 -0.14 16.17 -22.35
C ALA A 150 -0.37 14.97 -21.45
N GLU A 151 -1.62 14.75 -21.10
CA GLU A 151 -2.04 13.65 -20.23
C GLU A 151 -2.58 12.49 -21.07
N ARG A 152 -2.34 11.29 -20.58
CA ARG A 152 -2.96 10.03 -21.05
C ARG A 152 -3.52 9.29 -19.87
N GLU A 153 -4.79 8.99 -19.92
CA GLU A 153 -5.51 8.35 -18.86
C GLU A 153 -6.51 7.35 -19.41
N GLY A 154 -6.74 6.27 -18.71
CA GLY A 154 -7.72 5.31 -19.18
C GLY A 154 -7.63 3.94 -18.56
N LEU A 155 -8.26 3.02 -19.26
CA LEU A 155 -8.27 1.59 -19.00
C LEU A 155 -7.59 0.84 -20.13
N LEU A 156 -6.55 0.10 -19.81
CA LEU A 156 -5.93 -0.89 -20.69
C LEU A 156 -6.44 -2.29 -20.29
N VAL A 157 -6.86 -3.08 -21.29
CA VAL A 157 -7.23 -4.47 -21.08
C VAL A 157 -6.28 -5.35 -21.87
N GLU A 158 -5.71 -6.32 -21.19
CA GLU A 158 -4.80 -7.31 -21.76
C GLU A 158 -5.36 -8.73 -21.56
N ARG A 159 -5.05 -9.61 -22.49
CA ARG A 159 -5.26 -11.03 -22.36
C ARG A 159 -3.96 -11.77 -22.63
N LYS A 160 -3.49 -12.58 -21.66
CA LYS A 160 -2.19 -13.28 -21.76
C LYS A 160 -1.03 -12.33 -22.07
N GLY A 161 -1.02 -11.12 -21.46
CA GLY A 161 0.01 -10.10 -21.70
C GLY A 161 -0.09 -9.36 -23.03
N LYS A 162 -1.11 -9.62 -23.86
CA LYS A 162 -1.32 -8.91 -25.12
C LYS A 162 -2.49 -7.93 -24.99
N ARG A 163 -2.28 -6.68 -25.40
CA ARG A 163 -3.33 -5.66 -25.44
C ARG A 163 -4.50 -6.10 -26.32
N VAL A 164 -5.68 -6.12 -25.75
CA VAL A 164 -6.95 -6.42 -26.46
C VAL A 164 -7.87 -5.20 -26.54
N ALA A 165 -7.72 -4.24 -25.61
CA ALA A 165 -8.46 -2.97 -25.67
C ALA A 165 -7.69 -1.86 -24.96
N TYR A 166 -7.80 -0.64 -25.49
CA TYR A 166 -7.46 0.60 -24.80
C TYR A 166 -8.68 1.52 -24.85
N LEU A 167 -9.12 1.96 -23.69
CA LEU A 167 -10.29 2.81 -23.50
C LEU A 167 -9.83 4.10 -22.82
N PRO A 168 -9.50 5.15 -23.60
CA PRO A 168 -9.09 6.43 -23.02
C PRO A 168 -10.24 7.10 -22.30
N CYS A 169 -9.93 7.86 -21.25
CA CYS A 169 -10.87 8.73 -20.57
C CYS A 169 -11.36 9.83 -21.51
N ARG A 170 -12.66 10.10 -21.52
CA ARG A 170 -13.26 11.17 -22.35
C ARG A 170 -13.14 12.56 -21.73
N LYS A 171 -12.88 12.62 -20.44
CA LYS A 171 -12.59 13.80 -19.63
C LYS A 171 -11.48 13.41 -18.65
N ALA A 172 -10.83 14.39 -18.04
CA ALA A 172 -9.85 14.15 -17.00
C ALA A 172 -10.37 13.17 -15.96
N ALA A 173 -9.56 12.19 -15.61
CA ALA A 173 -9.92 11.19 -14.61
C ALA A 173 -9.89 11.81 -13.21
N GLU A 174 -10.83 11.40 -12.38
CA GLU A 174 -10.71 11.56 -10.94
C GLU A 174 -9.75 10.47 -10.44
N SER A 175 -8.50 10.83 -10.17
CA SER A 175 -7.45 9.88 -9.85
C SER A 175 -6.70 10.22 -8.56
N ARG A 176 -6.43 9.18 -7.78
CA ARG A 176 -5.58 9.21 -6.58
C ARG A 176 -4.43 8.19 -6.69
N LEU A 177 -4.19 7.71 -7.90
CA LEU A 177 -3.11 6.77 -8.15
C LEU A 177 -1.77 7.41 -7.81
N GLY A 178 -0.92 6.67 -7.13
CA GLY A 178 0.41 7.13 -6.76
C GLY A 178 0.98 6.45 -5.53
N PRO A 179 2.27 6.69 -5.23
CA PRO A 179 3.02 5.94 -4.24
C PRO A 179 2.41 6.03 -2.83
N GLU A 180 1.93 7.20 -2.41
CA GLU A 180 1.31 7.39 -1.09
C GLU A 180 0.10 6.46 -0.89
N LEU A 181 -0.79 6.38 -1.89
CA LEU A 181 -1.93 5.48 -1.83
C LEU A 181 -1.49 4.02 -1.82
N TYR A 182 -0.50 3.67 -2.64
CA TYR A 182 -0.03 2.29 -2.78
C TYR A 182 0.59 1.78 -1.49
N GLU A 183 1.43 2.59 -0.85
CA GLU A 183 2.00 2.29 0.46
C GLU A 183 0.90 2.12 1.52
N LYS A 184 -0.02 3.07 1.59
CA LYS A 184 -1.14 3.07 2.55
C LYS A 184 -2.03 1.85 2.43
N LEU A 185 -2.26 1.37 1.22
CA LEU A 185 -3.07 0.18 0.94
C LEU A 185 -2.23 -1.12 0.89
N GLY A 186 -0.91 -1.03 1.03
CA GLY A 186 0.01 -2.17 0.96
C GLY A 186 -0.11 -2.91 -0.38
N LEU A 187 -0.27 -2.18 -1.47
CA LEU A 187 -0.35 -2.77 -2.80
C LEU A 187 1.00 -3.34 -3.20
N LYS A 188 0.96 -4.48 -3.86
CA LYS A 188 2.19 -5.09 -4.37
C LYS A 188 2.77 -4.22 -5.47
N THR A 189 4.04 -3.86 -5.32
CA THR A 189 4.81 -3.29 -6.43
C THR A 189 4.91 -4.32 -7.55
N ALA A 190 4.80 -3.86 -8.77
CA ALA A 190 4.96 -4.72 -9.95
C ALA A 190 6.32 -5.41 -9.93
N THR A 191 6.34 -6.68 -10.32
CA THR A 191 7.56 -7.40 -10.64
C THR A 191 7.94 -7.13 -12.10
N SER A 192 9.16 -7.53 -12.51
CA SER A 192 9.61 -7.41 -13.92
C SER A 192 8.62 -8.02 -14.92
N ASP A 193 7.92 -9.09 -14.52
CA ASP A 193 6.92 -9.78 -15.35
C ASP A 193 5.55 -9.05 -15.38
N ASP A 194 5.39 -8.02 -14.58
CA ASP A 194 4.15 -7.23 -14.45
C ASP A 194 4.33 -5.79 -14.95
N SER A 195 5.29 -5.58 -15.85
CA SER A 195 5.55 -4.28 -16.46
C SER A 195 4.29 -3.72 -17.14
N PHE A 196 4.18 -2.41 -17.17
CA PHE A 196 3.11 -1.70 -17.84
C PHE A 196 3.71 -0.72 -18.84
N ASP A 197 3.36 -0.92 -20.11
CA ASP A 197 3.70 -0.02 -21.19
C ASP A 197 2.51 0.89 -21.51
N LEU A 198 2.76 2.21 -21.54
CA LEU A 198 1.73 3.17 -21.91
C LEU A 198 1.22 2.87 -23.32
N PRO A 199 -0.10 2.86 -23.51
CA PRO A 199 -0.65 2.80 -24.85
C PRO A 199 -0.35 4.09 -25.64
N ASP A 200 -0.11 3.94 -26.93
CA ASP A 200 0.08 5.05 -27.87
C ASP A 200 -1.21 5.85 -28.08
#